data_2a951559069f0d1f65c02647dff36d8e
#
_entry.id   2a951559069f0d1f65c02647dff36d8e
#
_cell.length_a   1.000
_cell.length_b   1.000
_cell.length_c   1.000
_cell.angle_alpha   90.00
_cell.angle_beta   90.00
_cell.angle_gamma   90.00
#
_symmetry.space_group_name_H-M   'P 1'
#
loop_
_entity.id
_entity.type
_entity.pdbx_description
1 polymer ?
#
loop_
_entity_poly.entity_id
_entity_poly.type
_entity_poly.pdbx_seq_one_letter_code
_entity_poly.pdbx_strand_id
1 'polypeptide(L)'
;MTKILIIEDESAIRRVLSKILQEESKEYEVFEASDGIEGLEKLKKDDYDLVLCDIKMPKMDGLEVLTEAKKIKPEVPFVMISGHGDLETAVNAMRLGAYDYISKPPDLNRLLNTVRNALDKQKLVVENKHLKKKVSKRYEMIGESAPLQQIRQMIEKVAPTEARVLITGSNGTGKELVAHAIHCQSERAEAPMIEVNCAAIPSELIESELFGHIKGAFTSAVKDRAGKFESASLENGNSSNSCRLDICLSP
;
A
#
# COMPACT_ATOMS: atom_id res chain seq x y z
N MET A 1 -13.17 -12.11 11.02
CA MET A 1 -12.70 -13.47 10.67
C MET A 1 -11.79 -13.35 9.49
N THR A 2 -10.64 -13.99 9.51
CA THR A 2 -9.61 -13.94 8.46
C THR A 2 -9.82 -15.11 7.52
N LYS A 3 -10.10 -14.85 6.24
CA LYS A 3 -10.39 -15.87 5.23
C LYS A 3 -9.12 -16.32 4.52
N ILE A 4 -8.82 -17.60 4.60
CA ILE A 4 -7.64 -18.20 3.95
C ILE A 4 -8.13 -19.22 2.93
N LEU A 5 -7.67 -19.10 1.69
CA LEU A 5 -7.94 -20.06 0.63
C LEU A 5 -6.74 -21.00 0.44
N ILE A 6 -6.96 -22.30 0.47
CA ILE A 6 -5.97 -23.33 0.13
C ILE A 6 -6.31 -23.91 -1.23
N ILE A 7 -5.39 -23.88 -2.17
CA ILE A 7 -5.49 -24.46 -3.51
C ILE A 7 -4.45 -25.57 -3.61
N GLU A 8 -4.89 -26.82 -3.57
CA GLU A 8 -4.03 -28.00 -3.51
C GLU A 8 -4.80 -29.20 -4.08
N ASP A 9 -4.25 -29.95 -5.01
CA ASP A 9 -4.92 -31.09 -5.62
C ASP A 9 -4.93 -32.33 -4.74
N GLU A 10 -3.89 -32.53 -3.94
CA GLU A 10 -3.81 -33.65 -3.01
C GLU A 10 -4.72 -33.44 -1.77
N SER A 11 -5.83 -34.19 -1.71
CA SER A 11 -6.80 -34.08 -0.60
C SER A 11 -6.19 -34.33 0.79
N ALA A 12 -5.17 -35.17 0.91
CA ALA A 12 -4.49 -35.45 2.16
C ALA A 12 -3.71 -34.22 2.65
N ILE A 13 -2.93 -33.58 1.77
CA ILE A 13 -2.16 -32.38 2.09
C ILE A 13 -3.09 -31.22 2.41
N ARG A 14 -4.13 -31.01 1.59
CA ARG A 14 -5.14 -29.97 1.78
C ARG A 14 -5.79 -30.05 3.16
N ARG A 15 -6.22 -31.26 3.60
CA ARG A 15 -6.80 -31.48 4.94
C ARG A 15 -5.80 -31.19 6.07
N VAL A 16 -4.53 -31.58 5.90
CA VAL A 16 -3.50 -31.33 6.91
C VAL A 16 -3.26 -29.84 7.06
N LEU A 17 -3.10 -29.09 5.95
CA LEU A 17 -2.93 -27.64 5.97
C LEU A 17 -4.14 -26.94 6.59
N SER A 18 -5.36 -27.36 6.21
CA SER A 18 -6.59 -26.83 6.77
C SER A 18 -6.66 -27.01 8.28
N LYS A 19 -6.35 -28.21 8.78
CA LYS A 19 -6.34 -28.51 10.20
C LYS A 19 -5.29 -27.69 10.97
N ILE A 20 -4.08 -27.60 10.45
CA ILE A 20 -2.98 -26.80 11.03
C ILE A 20 -3.42 -25.35 11.20
N LEU A 21 -4.00 -24.74 10.18
CA LEU A 21 -4.43 -23.35 10.24
C LEU A 21 -5.61 -23.13 11.19
N GLN A 22 -6.57 -24.05 11.23
CA GLN A 22 -7.71 -23.97 12.16
C GLN A 22 -7.30 -24.17 13.63
N GLU A 23 -6.28 -24.99 13.88
CA GLU A 23 -5.72 -25.19 15.22
C GLU A 23 -4.89 -23.98 15.67
N GLU A 24 -4.24 -23.27 14.72
CA GLU A 24 -3.44 -22.07 15.00
C GLU A 24 -4.29 -20.92 15.55
N SER A 25 -5.43 -20.64 14.93
CA SER A 25 -6.31 -19.57 15.38
C SER A 25 -7.78 -19.86 15.05
N LYS A 26 -8.65 -19.67 16.05
CA LYS A 26 -10.11 -19.73 15.87
C LYS A 26 -10.68 -18.61 14.98
N GLU A 27 -9.89 -17.59 14.67
CA GLU A 27 -10.27 -16.50 13.78
C GLU A 27 -10.06 -16.83 12.30
N TYR A 28 -9.34 -17.93 12.00
CA TYR A 28 -9.09 -18.35 10.62
C TYR A 28 -10.25 -19.17 10.08
N GLU A 29 -10.85 -18.67 9.03
CA GLU A 29 -11.85 -19.36 8.23
C GLU A 29 -11.17 -19.89 6.97
N VAL A 30 -11.02 -21.24 6.91
CA VAL A 30 -10.24 -21.88 5.84
C VAL A 30 -11.19 -22.42 4.79
N PHE A 31 -10.94 -22.02 3.54
CA PHE A 31 -11.62 -22.48 2.35
C PHE A 31 -10.67 -23.33 1.52
N GLU A 32 -11.20 -24.33 0.83
CA GLU A 32 -10.43 -25.29 0.06
C GLU A 32 -10.83 -25.25 -1.39
N ALA A 33 -9.86 -25.43 -2.30
CA ALA A 33 -10.04 -25.66 -3.71
C ALA A 33 -9.16 -26.82 -4.15
N SER A 34 -9.71 -27.69 -5.02
CA SER A 34 -9.06 -28.94 -5.44
C SER A 34 -8.22 -28.79 -6.70
N ASP A 35 -8.32 -27.67 -7.39
CA ASP A 35 -7.50 -27.31 -8.56
C ASP A 35 -7.44 -25.79 -8.77
N GLY A 36 -6.57 -25.36 -9.68
CA GLY A 36 -6.36 -23.94 -9.96
C GLY A 36 -7.59 -23.22 -10.51
N ILE A 37 -8.42 -23.91 -11.29
CA ILE A 37 -9.64 -23.33 -11.88
C ILE A 37 -10.66 -23.04 -10.78
N GLU A 38 -10.94 -24.01 -9.91
CA GLU A 38 -11.81 -23.83 -8.75
C GLU A 38 -11.30 -22.71 -7.83
N GLY A 39 -9.97 -22.65 -7.62
CA GLY A 39 -9.33 -21.61 -6.84
C GLY A 39 -9.59 -20.20 -7.40
N LEU A 40 -9.41 -20.01 -8.70
CA LEU A 40 -9.68 -18.73 -9.36
C LEU A 40 -11.16 -18.35 -9.35
N GLU A 41 -12.09 -19.31 -9.52
CA GLU A 41 -13.52 -19.05 -9.42
C GLU A 41 -13.91 -18.56 -8.03
N LYS A 42 -13.36 -19.16 -6.97
CA LYS A 42 -13.59 -18.73 -5.59
C LYS A 42 -13.02 -17.33 -5.36
N LEU A 43 -11.81 -17.06 -5.85
CA LEU A 43 -11.18 -15.73 -5.76
C LEU A 43 -11.96 -14.62 -6.48
N LYS A 44 -12.69 -14.97 -7.56
CA LYS A 44 -13.58 -14.02 -8.27
C LYS A 44 -14.85 -13.70 -7.49
N LYS A 45 -15.38 -14.69 -6.75
CA LYS A 45 -16.65 -14.56 -6.03
C LYS A 45 -16.50 -13.94 -4.65
N ASP A 46 -15.45 -14.30 -3.94
CA ASP A 46 -15.25 -13.93 -2.54
C ASP A 46 -13.92 -13.23 -2.34
N ASP A 47 -13.81 -12.48 -1.23
CA ASP A 47 -12.57 -11.85 -0.78
C ASP A 47 -11.84 -12.77 0.21
N TYR A 48 -10.54 -12.94 -0.01
CA TYR A 48 -9.65 -13.72 0.84
C TYR A 48 -8.49 -12.84 1.31
N ASP A 49 -8.05 -13.08 2.54
CA ASP A 49 -6.94 -12.34 3.15
C ASP A 49 -5.57 -12.97 2.84
N LEU A 50 -5.56 -14.26 2.47
CA LEU A 50 -4.37 -15.03 2.11
C LEU A 50 -4.75 -16.21 1.21
N VAL A 51 -3.86 -16.54 0.27
CA VAL A 51 -3.94 -17.77 -0.53
C VAL A 51 -2.69 -18.62 -0.30
N LEU A 52 -2.88 -19.88 0.06
CA LEU A 52 -1.85 -20.92 -0.01
C LEU A 52 -2.10 -21.71 -1.29
N CYS A 53 -1.13 -21.76 -2.19
CA CYS A 53 -1.32 -22.39 -3.49
C CYS A 53 -0.18 -23.37 -3.79
N ASP A 54 -0.51 -24.62 -4.10
CA ASP A 54 0.46 -25.53 -4.69
C ASP A 54 0.83 -25.08 -6.10
N ILE A 55 2.08 -25.31 -6.48
CA ILE A 55 2.55 -25.00 -7.82
C ILE A 55 2.15 -26.09 -8.81
N LYS A 56 2.37 -27.34 -8.47
CA LYS A 56 2.14 -28.47 -9.40
C LYS A 56 0.74 -29.04 -9.23
N MET A 57 -0.19 -28.55 -10.01
CA MET A 57 -1.57 -29.04 -10.03
C MET A 57 -2.00 -29.40 -11.47
N PRO A 58 -2.93 -30.35 -11.64
CA PRO A 58 -3.52 -30.67 -12.94
C PRO A 58 -4.38 -29.50 -13.45
N LYS A 59 -4.57 -29.43 -14.75
CA LYS A 59 -5.38 -28.46 -15.51
C LYS A 59 -4.79 -27.06 -15.56
N MET A 60 -4.45 -26.47 -14.41
CA MET A 60 -3.91 -25.13 -14.28
C MET A 60 -2.87 -25.13 -13.14
N ASP A 61 -1.66 -24.77 -13.45
CA ASP A 61 -0.59 -24.73 -12.45
C ASP A 61 -0.70 -23.50 -11.52
N GLY A 62 -0.04 -23.58 -10.36
CA GLY A 62 -0.12 -22.51 -9.35
C GLY A 62 0.50 -21.18 -9.81
N LEU A 63 1.45 -21.17 -10.75
CA LEU A 63 2.03 -19.93 -11.30
C LEU A 63 1.04 -19.25 -12.26
N GLU A 64 0.28 -20.02 -13.02
CA GLU A 64 -0.81 -19.50 -13.85
C GLU A 64 -1.92 -18.93 -12.97
N VAL A 65 -2.31 -19.65 -11.88
CA VAL A 65 -3.26 -19.14 -10.88
C VAL A 65 -2.78 -17.82 -10.29
N LEU A 66 -1.53 -17.74 -9.85
CA LEU A 66 -0.94 -16.51 -9.30
C LEU A 66 -1.02 -15.36 -10.30
N THR A 67 -0.64 -15.61 -11.55
CA THR A 67 -0.61 -14.59 -12.61
C THR A 67 -2.01 -14.03 -12.87
N GLU A 68 -3.02 -14.89 -13.01
CA GLU A 68 -4.40 -14.47 -13.24
C GLU A 68 -5.02 -13.82 -11.99
N ALA A 69 -4.74 -14.36 -10.80
CA ALA A 69 -5.23 -13.79 -9.55
C ALA A 69 -4.67 -12.38 -9.31
N LYS A 70 -3.40 -12.12 -9.64
CA LYS A 70 -2.79 -10.79 -9.49
C LYS A 70 -3.38 -9.74 -10.42
N LYS A 71 -3.95 -10.12 -11.56
CA LYS A 71 -4.71 -9.20 -12.43
C LYS A 71 -6.05 -8.78 -11.80
N ILE A 72 -6.68 -9.67 -11.04
CA ILE A 72 -8.02 -9.46 -10.47
C ILE A 72 -7.92 -8.84 -9.07
N LYS A 73 -7.05 -9.39 -8.24
CA LYS A 73 -6.85 -9.00 -6.82
C LYS A 73 -5.35 -8.87 -6.52
N PRO A 74 -4.68 -7.81 -6.97
CA PRO A 74 -3.22 -7.65 -6.86
C PRO A 74 -2.71 -7.63 -5.42
N GLU A 75 -3.56 -7.31 -4.47
CA GLU A 75 -3.19 -7.09 -3.07
C GLU A 75 -3.25 -8.34 -2.21
N VAL A 76 -3.98 -9.37 -2.65
CA VAL A 76 -4.07 -10.62 -1.89
C VAL A 76 -2.70 -11.30 -1.89
N PRO A 77 -2.11 -11.58 -0.71
CA PRO A 77 -0.84 -12.29 -0.62
C PRO A 77 -1.01 -13.75 -1.01
N PHE A 78 -0.09 -14.24 -1.84
CA PHE A 78 0.01 -15.64 -2.25
C PHE A 78 1.26 -16.25 -1.66
N VAL A 79 1.13 -17.32 -0.90
CA VAL A 79 2.22 -18.17 -0.44
C VAL A 79 2.20 -19.43 -1.30
N MET A 80 3.27 -19.60 -2.07
CA MET A 80 3.39 -20.75 -2.96
C MET A 80 4.00 -21.94 -2.24
N ILE A 81 3.46 -23.13 -2.46
CA ILE A 81 3.95 -24.37 -1.87
C ILE A 81 4.40 -25.30 -3.02
N SER A 82 5.56 -25.96 -2.92
CA SER A 82 6.03 -26.85 -3.97
C SER A 82 6.80 -28.04 -3.45
N GLY A 83 6.57 -29.21 -4.04
CA GLY A 83 7.26 -30.46 -3.72
C GLY A 83 8.67 -30.61 -4.31
N HIS A 84 9.07 -29.76 -5.25
CA HIS A 84 10.41 -29.77 -5.81
C HIS A 84 11.10 -28.46 -5.47
N GLY A 85 12.18 -28.53 -4.73
CA GLY A 85 13.02 -27.39 -4.32
C GLY A 85 13.79 -26.76 -5.49
N ASP A 86 13.11 -26.51 -6.61
CA ASP A 86 13.70 -25.89 -7.78
C ASP A 86 13.78 -24.37 -7.52
N LEU A 87 15.01 -23.89 -7.33
CA LEU A 87 15.30 -22.48 -7.08
C LEU A 87 14.74 -21.59 -8.20
N GLU A 88 14.74 -22.09 -9.42
CA GLU A 88 14.24 -21.36 -10.59
C GLU A 88 12.73 -21.11 -10.48
N THR A 89 11.98 -22.13 -10.08
CA THR A 89 10.53 -22.02 -9.84
C THR A 89 10.21 -21.05 -8.70
N ALA A 90 10.98 -21.07 -7.60
CA ALA A 90 10.83 -20.15 -6.50
C ALA A 90 11.09 -18.70 -6.93
N VAL A 91 12.19 -18.46 -7.67
CA VAL A 91 12.52 -17.12 -8.20
C VAL A 91 11.43 -16.63 -9.16
N ASN A 92 10.89 -17.50 -10.00
CA ASN A 92 9.81 -17.14 -10.92
C ASN A 92 8.52 -16.77 -10.17
N ALA A 93 8.13 -17.55 -9.15
CA ALA A 93 6.99 -17.23 -8.30
C ALA A 93 7.12 -15.84 -7.65
N MET A 94 8.31 -15.53 -7.10
CA MET A 94 8.57 -14.22 -6.50
C MET A 94 8.52 -13.08 -7.54
N ARG A 95 9.00 -13.28 -8.76
CA ARG A 95 8.91 -12.31 -9.86
C ARG A 95 7.46 -12.06 -10.29
N LEU A 96 6.62 -13.08 -10.25
CA LEU A 96 5.18 -12.97 -10.53
C LEU A 96 4.37 -12.34 -9.40
N GLY A 97 5.02 -11.99 -8.28
CA GLY A 97 4.41 -11.28 -7.16
C GLY A 97 3.86 -12.18 -6.05
N ALA A 98 4.40 -13.40 -5.90
CA ALA A 98 4.16 -14.19 -4.70
C ALA A 98 4.70 -13.46 -3.47
N TYR A 99 4.06 -13.67 -2.33
CA TYR A 99 4.51 -13.14 -1.05
C TYR A 99 5.70 -13.94 -0.51
N ASP A 100 5.63 -15.26 -0.57
CA ASP A 100 6.69 -16.18 -0.16
C ASP A 100 6.53 -17.54 -0.87
N TYR A 101 7.57 -18.37 -0.74
CA TYR A 101 7.66 -19.71 -1.29
C TYR A 101 8.08 -20.70 -0.20
N ILE A 102 7.38 -21.84 -0.09
CA ILE A 102 7.62 -22.89 0.91
C ILE A 102 7.78 -24.22 0.20
N SER A 103 8.89 -24.95 0.48
CA SER A 103 9.10 -26.30 -0.04
C SER A 103 8.29 -27.35 0.72
N LYS A 104 7.78 -28.37 0.03
CA LYS A 104 7.17 -29.56 0.65
C LYS A 104 8.27 -30.58 1.06
N PRO A 105 8.17 -31.24 2.19
CA PRO A 105 7.16 -31.05 3.24
C PRO A 105 7.36 -29.71 3.97
N PRO A 106 6.29 -28.94 4.20
CA PRO A 106 6.44 -27.64 4.85
C PRO A 106 6.85 -27.83 6.32
N ASP A 107 7.88 -27.10 6.74
CA ASP A 107 8.16 -26.93 8.16
C ASP A 107 7.01 -26.13 8.80
N LEU A 108 6.45 -26.69 9.87
CA LEU A 108 5.26 -26.14 10.52
C LEU A 108 5.49 -24.69 11.01
N ASN A 109 6.64 -24.46 11.66
CA ASN A 109 6.95 -23.14 12.21
C ASN A 109 7.14 -22.11 11.09
N ARG A 110 7.82 -22.50 10.02
CA ARG A 110 8.01 -21.65 8.84
C ARG A 110 6.67 -21.30 8.19
N LEU A 111 5.80 -22.29 7.97
CA LEU A 111 4.47 -22.08 7.39
C LEU A 111 3.65 -21.10 8.24
N LEU A 112 3.53 -21.33 9.53
CA LEU A 112 2.75 -20.49 10.43
C LEU A 112 3.29 -19.08 10.55
N ASN A 113 4.63 -18.92 10.62
CA ASN A 113 5.26 -17.60 10.63
C ASN A 113 5.02 -16.84 9.33
N THR A 114 5.14 -17.52 8.17
CA THR A 114 4.86 -16.91 6.87
C THR A 114 3.40 -16.48 6.75
N VAL A 115 2.46 -17.32 7.19
CA VAL A 115 1.03 -16.98 7.20
C VAL A 115 0.74 -15.77 8.07
N ARG A 116 1.26 -15.73 9.31
CA ARG A 116 1.08 -14.58 10.23
C ARG A 116 1.63 -13.30 9.61
N ASN A 117 2.86 -13.32 9.12
CA ASN A 117 3.51 -12.15 8.53
C ASN A 117 2.77 -11.66 7.28
N ALA A 118 2.28 -12.56 6.43
CA ALA A 118 1.49 -12.21 5.26
C ALA A 118 0.17 -11.55 5.62
N LEU A 119 -0.53 -12.07 6.63
CA LEU A 119 -1.80 -11.52 7.13
C LEU A 119 -1.60 -10.16 7.82
N ASP A 120 -0.53 -10.00 8.59
CA ASP A 120 -0.22 -8.71 9.23
C ASP A 120 0.09 -7.64 8.19
N LYS A 121 0.87 -7.97 7.16
CA LYS A 121 1.11 -7.05 6.03
C LYS A 121 -0.19 -6.69 5.31
N GLN A 122 -1.06 -7.67 5.06
CA GLN A 122 -2.34 -7.46 4.42
C GLN A 122 -3.24 -6.52 5.24
N LYS A 123 -3.33 -6.71 6.55
CA LYS A 123 -4.06 -5.81 7.46
C LYS A 123 -3.56 -4.38 7.34
N LEU A 124 -2.24 -4.17 7.37
CA LEU A 124 -1.64 -2.84 7.24
C LEU A 124 -1.95 -2.20 5.88
N VAL A 125 -1.94 -2.96 4.78
CA VAL A 125 -2.30 -2.47 3.45
C VAL A 125 -3.76 -2.04 3.40
N VAL A 126 -4.67 -2.86 3.93
CA VAL A 126 -6.12 -2.55 3.98
C VAL A 126 -6.39 -1.34 4.86
N GLU A 127 -5.77 -1.27 6.04
CA GLU A 127 -5.90 -0.13 6.96
C GLU A 127 -5.39 1.17 6.32
N ASN A 128 -4.21 1.14 5.69
CA ASN A 128 -3.65 2.29 4.98
C ASN A 128 -4.60 2.79 3.87
N LYS A 129 -5.16 1.88 3.07
CA LYS A 129 -6.18 2.24 2.07
C LYS A 129 -7.42 2.86 2.69
N HIS A 130 -7.88 2.32 3.81
CA HIS A 130 -9.04 2.85 4.50
C HIS A 130 -8.78 4.26 5.04
N LEU A 131 -7.59 4.48 5.62
CA LEU A 131 -7.14 5.79 6.09
C LEU A 131 -7.00 6.77 4.92
N LYS A 132 -6.35 6.39 3.82
CA LYS A 132 -6.26 7.22 2.61
C LYS A 132 -7.64 7.60 2.07
N LYS A 133 -8.61 6.66 2.01
CA LYS A 133 -9.99 6.95 1.59
C LYS A 133 -10.72 7.90 2.55
N LYS A 134 -10.50 7.80 3.88
CA LYS A 134 -11.07 8.74 4.84
C LYS A 134 -10.52 10.15 4.66
N VAL A 135 -9.22 10.26 4.45
CA VAL A 135 -8.55 11.55 4.18
C VAL A 135 -9.08 12.15 2.89
N SER A 136 -9.13 11.40 1.79
CA SER A 136 -9.61 11.92 0.50
C SER A 136 -11.06 12.42 0.57
N LYS A 137 -11.95 11.72 1.28
CA LYS A 137 -13.34 12.17 1.50
C LYS A 137 -13.42 13.48 2.29
N ARG A 138 -12.51 13.71 3.25
CA ARG A 138 -12.49 14.94 4.04
C ARG A 138 -12.16 16.16 3.18
N TYR A 139 -11.37 15.99 2.12
CA TYR A 139 -10.91 17.06 1.24
C TYR A 139 -11.64 17.06 -0.12
N GLU A 140 -12.79 16.41 -0.22
CA GLU A 140 -13.60 16.41 -1.42
C GLU A 140 -14.26 17.79 -1.63
N MET A 141 -14.03 18.38 -2.81
CA MET A 141 -14.68 19.63 -3.20
C MET A 141 -16.11 19.35 -3.64
N ILE A 142 -17.09 19.78 -2.84
CA ILE A 142 -18.52 19.60 -3.10
C ILE A 142 -19.09 20.85 -3.76
N GLY A 143 -19.88 20.67 -4.84
CA GLY A 143 -20.60 21.74 -5.53
C GLY A 143 -20.39 21.71 -7.05
N GLU A 144 -21.28 22.42 -7.77
CA GLU A 144 -21.32 22.44 -9.26
C GLU A 144 -21.37 23.87 -9.82
N SER A 145 -21.07 24.89 -9.00
CA SER A 145 -21.06 26.26 -9.49
C SER A 145 -20.00 26.49 -10.59
N ALA A 146 -20.28 27.40 -11.53
CA ALA A 146 -19.38 27.70 -12.63
C ALA A 146 -17.96 28.08 -12.16
N PRO A 147 -17.75 28.89 -11.09
CA PRO A 147 -16.40 29.16 -10.57
C PRO A 147 -15.69 27.89 -10.07
N LEU A 148 -16.42 26.97 -9.39
CA LEU A 148 -15.83 25.74 -8.91
C LEU A 148 -15.45 24.79 -10.03
N GLN A 149 -16.23 24.74 -11.10
CA GLN A 149 -15.88 23.95 -12.30
C GLN A 149 -14.62 24.51 -12.99
N GLN A 150 -14.45 25.83 -13.06
CA GLN A 150 -13.22 26.44 -13.57
C GLN A 150 -12.00 26.06 -12.73
N ILE A 151 -12.13 26.04 -11.40
CA ILE A 151 -11.06 25.59 -10.49
C ILE A 151 -10.72 24.12 -10.75
N ARG A 152 -11.71 23.23 -10.89
CA ARG A 152 -11.48 21.81 -11.22
C ARG A 152 -10.74 21.64 -12.54
N GLN A 153 -11.14 22.35 -13.58
CA GLN A 153 -10.44 22.30 -14.87
C GLN A 153 -8.99 22.80 -14.77
N MET A 154 -8.75 23.78 -13.90
CA MET A 154 -7.40 24.30 -13.66
C MET A 154 -6.55 23.26 -12.90
N ILE A 155 -7.13 22.58 -11.89
CA ILE A 155 -6.48 21.50 -11.17
C ILE A 155 -6.09 20.37 -12.12
N GLU A 156 -7.01 19.90 -12.96
CA GLU A 156 -6.76 18.84 -13.95
C GLU A 156 -5.58 19.17 -14.91
N LYS A 157 -5.43 20.44 -15.25
CA LYS A 157 -4.33 20.88 -16.11
C LYS A 157 -2.99 20.99 -15.40
N VAL A 158 -3.01 21.41 -14.12
CA VAL A 158 -1.79 21.72 -13.36
C VAL A 158 -1.26 20.52 -12.60
N ALA A 159 -2.14 19.66 -12.08
CA ALA A 159 -1.76 18.52 -11.24
C ALA A 159 -0.73 17.56 -11.87
N PRO A 160 -0.82 17.20 -13.18
CA PRO A 160 0.17 16.32 -13.80
C PRO A 160 1.50 17.03 -14.15
N THR A 161 1.64 18.33 -13.83
CA THR A 161 2.84 19.11 -14.14
C THR A 161 3.70 19.33 -12.90
N GLU A 162 4.99 19.66 -13.09
CA GLU A 162 5.89 20.09 -12.01
C GLU A 162 5.79 21.61 -11.73
N ALA A 163 4.70 22.27 -12.11
CA ALA A 163 4.54 23.71 -11.93
C ALA A 163 4.33 24.06 -10.45
N ARG A 164 4.91 25.19 -10.04
CA ARG A 164 4.62 25.78 -8.72
C ARG A 164 3.28 26.45 -8.76
N VAL A 165 2.46 26.20 -7.74
CA VAL A 165 1.09 26.70 -7.64
C VAL A 165 0.94 27.64 -6.46
N LEU A 166 0.48 28.87 -6.72
CA LEU A 166 0.08 29.81 -5.68
C LEU A 166 -1.45 29.83 -5.61
N ILE A 167 -2.01 29.50 -4.45
CA ILE A 167 -3.45 29.51 -4.20
C ILE A 167 -3.79 30.70 -3.29
N THR A 168 -4.58 31.66 -3.79
CA THR A 168 -4.99 32.85 -3.08
C THR A 168 -6.49 32.88 -2.86
N GLY A 169 -6.95 33.55 -1.79
CA GLY A 169 -8.36 33.69 -1.48
C GLY A 169 -8.59 34.04 -0.02
N SER A 170 -9.78 34.48 0.34
CA SER A 170 -10.16 34.82 1.72
C SER A 170 -10.13 33.60 2.65
N ASN A 171 -10.06 33.83 3.96
CA ASN A 171 -10.11 32.75 4.93
C ASN A 171 -11.42 31.97 4.84
N GLY A 172 -11.33 30.63 4.97
CA GLY A 172 -12.50 29.75 4.88
C GLY A 172 -12.99 29.42 3.47
N THR A 173 -12.36 29.92 2.38
CA THR A 173 -12.79 29.66 0.99
C THR A 173 -12.39 28.27 0.45
N GLY A 174 -11.70 27.45 1.24
CA GLY A 174 -11.34 26.09 0.83
C GLY A 174 -10.02 25.99 0.06
N LYS A 175 -9.07 26.92 0.24
CA LYS A 175 -7.73 26.86 -0.38
C LYS A 175 -7.04 25.52 -0.12
N GLU A 176 -7.17 24.98 1.09
CA GLU A 176 -6.62 23.66 1.48
C GLU A 176 -7.23 22.52 0.65
N LEU A 177 -8.54 22.57 0.36
CA LEU A 177 -9.19 21.56 -0.50
C LEU A 177 -8.61 21.55 -1.91
N VAL A 178 -8.29 22.74 -2.45
CA VAL A 178 -7.65 22.88 -3.77
C VAL A 178 -6.24 22.28 -3.74
N ALA A 179 -5.46 22.55 -2.69
CA ALA A 179 -4.12 22.00 -2.52
C ALA A 179 -4.13 20.47 -2.47
N HIS A 180 -5.03 19.90 -1.66
CA HIS A 180 -5.22 18.45 -1.59
C HIS A 180 -5.68 17.85 -2.92
N ALA A 181 -6.59 18.51 -3.65
CA ALA A 181 -7.06 18.03 -4.94
C ALA A 181 -5.95 18.01 -5.99
N ILE A 182 -5.06 19.02 -6.01
CA ILE A 182 -3.87 19.04 -6.87
C ILE A 182 -2.95 17.87 -6.53
N HIS A 183 -2.64 17.65 -5.23
CA HIS A 183 -1.79 16.55 -4.80
C HIS A 183 -2.37 15.18 -5.19
N CYS A 184 -3.66 14.94 -4.93
CA CYS A 184 -4.32 13.67 -5.25
C CYS A 184 -4.37 13.35 -6.76
N GLN A 185 -4.29 14.37 -7.63
CA GLN A 185 -4.28 14.19 -9.08
C GLN A 185 -2.87 14.31 -9.71
N SER A 186 -1.85 14.53 -8.88
CA SER A 186 -0.46 14.63 -9.34
C SER A 186 0.18 13.25 -9.48
N GLU A 187 1.31 13.18 -10.15
CA GLU A 187 2.17 11.97 -10.22
C GLU A 187 2.67 11.52 -8.84
N ARG A 188 2.54 12.38 -7.82
CA ARG A 188 2.94 12.13 -6.43
C ARG A 188 1.76 11.80 -5.50
N ALA A 189 0.61 11.43 -6.03
CA ALA A 189 -0.60 11.12 -5.25
C ALA A 189 -0.39 10.00 -4.20
N GLU A 190 0.55 9.10 -4.44
CA GLU A 190 0.90 8.02 -3.51
C GLU A 190 1.88 8.44 -2.40
N ALA A 191 2.62 9.54 -2.61
CA ALA A 191 3.54 10.09 -1.62
C ALA A 191 2.80 10.90 -0.53
N PRO A 192 3.38 11.07 0.65
CA PRO A 192 2.76 11.89 1.70
C PRO A 192 2.76 13.37 1.32
N MET A 193 1.63 14.05 1.54
CA MET A 193 1.55 15.50 1.48
C MET A 193 2.08 16.11 2.77
N ILE A 194 3.17 16.87 2.69
CA ILE A 194 3.74 17.55 3.85
C ILE A 194 3.19 18.97 3.94
N GLU A 195 2.39 19.22 4.97
CA GLU A 195 1.80 20.52 5.24
C GLU A 195 2.66 21.34 6.22
N VAL A 196 2.91 22.61 5.90
CA VAL A 196 3.65 23.52 6.77
C VAL A 196 2.84 24.81 6.95
N ASN A 197 2.40 25.07 8.17
CA ASN A 197 1.78 26.35 8.54
C ASN A 197 2.85 27.32 8.99
N CYS A 198 3.41 28.10 8.06
CA CYS A 198 4.46 29.06 8.36
C CYS A 198 4.04 30.15 9.37
N ALA A 199 2.75 30.50 9.41
CA ALA A 199 2.25 31.49 10.37
C ALA A 199 2.20 30.98 11.82
N ALA A 200 2.16 29.66 12.02
CA ALA A 200 2.17 29.04 13.34
C ALA A 200 3.59 28.76 13.89
N ILE A 201 4.62 28.88 13.04
CA ILE A 201 6.00 28.60 13.44
C ILE A 201 6.66 29.93 13.85
N PRO A 202 7.27 30.03 15.05
CA PRO A 202 8.07 31.17 15.43
C PRO A 202 9.20 31.43 14.40
N SER A 203 9.46 32.68 14.08
CA SER A 203 10.48 33.08 13.07
C SER A 203 11.86 32.46 13.32
N GLU A 204 12.23 32.31 14.58
CA GLU A 204 13.52 31.72 15.01
C GLU A 204 13.64 30.21 14.74
N LEU A 205 12.50 29.52 14.57
CA LEU A 205 12.45 28.06 14.39
C LEU A 205 12.12 27.66 12.94
N ILE A 206 11.75 28.61 12.08
CA ILE A 206 11.26 28.32 10.74
C ILE A 206 12.28 27.59 9.88
N GLU A 207 13.54 28.01 9.94
CA GLU A 207 14.66 27.35 9.24
C GLU A 207 14.88 25.92 9.73
N SER A 208 14.85 25.73 11.05
CA SER A 208 15.01 24.42 11.68
C SER A 208 13.86 23.47 11.36
N GLU A 209 12.61 23.94 11.29
CA GLU A 209 11.46 23.12 10.88
C GLU A 209 11.49 22.77 9.40
N LEU A 210 11.88 23.70 8.54
CA LEU A 210 11.92 23.47 7.09
C LEU A 210 13.11 22.61 6.65
N PHE A 211 14.31 22.93 7.14
CA PHE A 211 15.56 22.30 6.65
C PHE A 211 16.16 21.30 7.62
N GLY A 212 15.65 21.25 8.88
CA GLY A 212 16.21 20.40 9.91
C GLY A 212 17.41 21.01 10.64
N HIS A 213 17.93 20.28 11.60
CA HIS A 213 19.13 20.67 12.34
C HIS A 213 19.89 19.45 12.86
N ILE A 214 21.19 19.62 13.05
CA ILE A 214 22.05 18.67 13.75
C ILE A 214 22.08 19.00 15.25
N LYS A 215 22.33 17.98 16.06
CA LYS A 215 22.52 18.14 17.51
C LYS A 215 23.56 19.21 17.79
N GLY A 216 23.22 20.18 18.66
CA GLY A 216 24.13 21.27 19.08
C GLY A 216 24.11 22.50 18.16
N ALA A 217 23.27 22.53 17.11
CA ALA A 217 23.19 23.71 16.23
C ALA A 217 22.67 24.98 16.96
N PHE A 218 21.89 24.80 18.03
CA PHE A 218 21.40 25.85 18.92
C PHE A 218 21.15 25.29 20.32
N THR A 219 20.94 26.15 21.32
CA THR A 219 20.90 25.77 22.75
C THR A 219 19.89 24.67 23.10
N SER A 220 18.79 24.53 22.36
CA SER A 220 17.77 23.50 22.57
C SER A 220 17.85 22.33 21.57
N ALA A 221 18.83 22.26 20.70
CA ALA A 221 19.01 21.17 19.73
C ALA A 221 19.66 19.92 20.39
N VAL A 222 18.82 19.13 21.05
CA VAL A 222 19.24 17.92 21.81
C VAL A 222 19.51 16.71 20.91
N LYS A 223 18.87 16.64 19.75
CA LYS A 223 18.96 15.53 18.78
C LYS A 223 19.01 16.09 17.36
N ASP A 224 19.52 15.27 16.43
CA ASP A 224 19.36 15.54 15.00
C ASP A 224 17.88 15.45 14.62
N ARG A 225 17.41 16.36 13.77
CA ARG A 225 16.04 16.37 13.28
C ARG A 225 16.03 16.67 11.79
N ALA A 226 15.42 15.77 11.02
CA ALA A 226 15.18 15.96 9.61
C ALA A 226 14.17 17.10 9.38
N GLY A 227 14.39 17.93 8.38
CA GLY A 227 13.48 19.00 8.00
C GLY A 227 12.28 18.49 7.22
N LYS A 228 11.26 19.35 7.10
CA LYS A 228 10.06 19.04 6.30
C LYS A 228 10.41 18.82 4.82
N PHE A 229 11.36 19.54 4.26
CA PHE A 229 11.85 19.33 2.90
C PHE A 229 12.52 17.97 2.73
N GLU A 230 13.35 17.56 3.68
CA GLU A 230 14.02 16.27 3.67
C GLU A 230 13.00 15.14 3.81
N SER A 231 12.04 15.26 4.75
CA SER A 231 10.97 14.28 4.97
C SER A 231 10.10 14.08 3.72
N ALA A 232 9.84 15.14 2.95
CA ALA A 232 9.10 15.06 1.70
C ALA A 232 9.91 14.43 0.55
N SER A 233 11.26 14.39 0.64
CA SER A 233 12.17 13.81 -0.37
C SER A 233 12.48 12.34 -0.14
N LEU A 234 12.60 11.92 1.12
CA LEU A 234 13.14 10.60 1.51
C LEU A 234 12.24 9.41 1.13
N GLU A 235 10.93 9.62 0.94
CA GLU A 235 10.02 8.50 0.65
C GLU A 235 9.89 8.15 -0.86
N ASN A 236 10.53 8.88 -1.75
CA ASN A 236 10.41 8.66 -3.19
C ASN A 236 11.49 7.76 -3.82
N GLY A 237 12.32 7.06 -3.04
CA GLY A 237 13.24 6.00 -3.51
C GLY A 237 14.16 6.30 -4.73
N ASN A 238 14.01 7.44 -5.36
CA ASN A 238 14.80 7.91 -6.50
C ASN A 238 15.50 9.23 -6.16
N SER A 239 16.79 9.15 -6.00
CA SER A 239 17.70 10.24 -5.61
C SER A 239 17.85 11.38 -6.61
N SER A 240 17.00 11.51 -7.63
CA SER A 240 17.11 12.53 -8.68
C SER A 240 15.98 13.56 -8.77
N ASN A 241 14.89 13.40 -8.02
CA ASN A 241 13.81 14.39 -8.02
C ASN A 241 13.82 15.22 -6.74
N SER A 242 14.39 16.41 -6.82
CA SER A 242 14.35 17.41 -5.75
C SER A 242 12.92 17.66 -5.29
N CYS A 243 12.69 17.46 -3.97
CA CYS A 243 11.43 17.81 -3.34
C CYS A 243 11.17 19.30 -3.52
N ARG A 244 10.07 19.65 -4.16
CA ARG A 244 9.58 21.03 -4.22
C ARG A 244 8.31 21.11 -3.40
N LEU A 245 8.38 21.85 -2.30
CA LEU A 245 7.21 22.29 -1.54
C LEU A 245 6.63 23.48 -2.30
N ASP A 246 5.77 23.20 -3.28
CA ASP A 246 5.40 24.19 -4.30
C ASP A 246 3.97 24.72 -4.11
N ILE A 247 3.34 24.46 -2.97
CA ILE A 247 2.02 25.00 -2.67
C ILE A 247 2.16 26.03 -1.54
N CYS A 248 2.04 27.29 -1.88
CA CYS A 248 1.97 28.38 -0.92
C CYS A 248 0.52 28.81 -0.71
N LEU A 249 0.02 28.69 0.52
CA LEU A 249 -1.27 29.20 0.94
C LEU A 249 -1.09 30.62 1.47
N SER A 250 -1.57 31.62 0.75
CA SER A 250 -1.63 32.99 1.25
C SER A 250 -2.80 33.15 2.24
N PRO A 251 -2.64 33.93 3.31
CA PRO A 251 -3.71 34.20 4.28
C PRO A 251 -4.90 34.91 3.65
#